data_6226061f2968cd24dc644c97f97d9590
#
_entry.id   6226061f2968cd24dc644c97f97d9590
#
_cell.length_a   1.000
_cell.length_b   1.000
_cell.length_c   1.000
_cell.angle_alpha   90.00
_cell.angle_beta   90.00
_cell.angle_gamma   90.00
#
_symmetry.space_group_name_H-M   'P 1'
#
loop_
_entity.id
_entity.type
_entity.pdbx_description
1 polymer ?
#
loop_
_entity_poly.entity_id
_entity_poly.type
_entity_poly.pdbx_seq_one_letter_code
_entity_poly.pdbx_strand_id
1 'polypeptide(L)'
;PGALDDVEAGTGQYTTFSLGSNSSDSAVGKDGKGNLNANSNPGKITAVTDSSASGSAWATGTKTYNNAVDVDVYGNPQLNLFELAKAAGKATGNVTTAEIQDATPAVLESHSSERGCYGPQGKTDGSSNDAAKRCLVNQLKENGGIGSISEQLLDTRADVTIGGGSKYFRQTVQGGEYAGKTVWEQAKEMGYQTVENDPAAMNALEYKEGQPVLALMSDGNM
;
A
#
# COMPACT_ATOMS: atom_id res chain seq x y z
N PRO A 1 25.42 9.63 -14.12
CA PRO A 1 25.60 8.30 -13.58
C PRO A 1 25.34 8.34 -12.08
N GLY A 2 24.52 7.44 -11.58
CA GLY A 2 24.28 7.27 -10.14
C GLY A 2 25.34 6.34 -9.55
N ALA A 3 25.45 6.32 -8.21
CA ALA A 3 26.40 5.45 -7.51
C ALA A 3 26.19 3.94 -7.82
N LEU A 4 25.00 3.56 -8.27
CA LEU A 4 24.70 2.17 -8.67
C LEU A 4 25.30 1.80 -10.03
N ASP A 5 25.59 2.78 -10.90
CA ASP A 5 26.17 2.52 -12.21
C ASP A 5 27.64 2.07 -12.11
N ASP A 6 28.27 2.32 -10.96
CA ASP A 6 29.65 1.93 -10.66
C ASP A 6 29.77 0.54 -10.00
N VAL A 7 28.64 -0.11 -9.70
CA VAL A 7 28.59 -1.41 -9.00
C VAL A 7 28.06 -2.49 -9.94
N GLU A 8 28.78 -2.75 -11.02
CA GLU A 8 28.40 -3.81 -11.95
C GLU A 8 28.92 -5.18 -11.50
N ALA A 9 28.01 -6.00 -10.98
CA ALA A 9 28.23 -7.44 -10.88
C ALA A 9 27.77 -8.19 -12.15
N GLY A 10 26.93 -7.56 -12.94
CA GLY A 10 26.38 -8.03 -14.20
C GLY A 10 25.12 -7.30 -14.57
N THR A 11 24.81 -7.22 -15.85
CA THR A 11 23.57 -6.66 -16.39
C THR A 11 22.77 -7.73 -17.10
N GLY A 12 21.45 -7.64 -17.03
CA GLY A 12 20.52 -8.55 -17.69
C GLY A 12 19.22 -7.85 -18.04
N GLN A 13 18.44 -8.48 -18.91
CA GLN A 13 17.10 -8.04 -19.27
C GLN A 13 16.10 -9.15 -18.93
N TYR A 14 14.90 -8.76 -18.53
CA TYR A 14 13.79 -9.67 -18.33
C TYR A 14 12.52 -9.09 -18.92
N THR A 15 11.63 -9.97 -19.38
CA THR A 15 10.33 -9.57 -19.87
C THR A 15 9.35 -9.43 -18.73
N THR A 16 8.51 -8.41 -18.78
CA THR A 16 7.47 -8.16 -17.80
C THR A 16 6.09 -8.30 -18.44
N PHE A 17 5.14 -8.79 -17.67
CA PHE A 17 3.73 -8.84 -18.03
C PHE A 17 2.87 -8.95 -16.79
N SER A 18 1.62 -8.52 -16.86
CA SER A 18 0.60 -8.74 -15.83
C SER A 18 -0.42 -9.79 -16.30
N LEU A 19 -1.22 -10.30 -15.36
CA LEU A 19 -2.23 -11.32 -15.60
C LEU A 19 -3.62 -10.73 -15.39
N GLY A 20 -4.36 -10.56 -16.48
CA GLY A 20 -5.72 -10.04 -16.44
C GLY A 20 -5.90 -8.74 -17.20
N SER A 21 -7.12 -8.25 -17.25
CA SER A 21 -7.42 -6.94 -17.81
C SER A 21 -7.07 -5.84 -16.82
N ASN A 22 -6.73 -4.67 -17.36
CA ASN A 22 -6.55 -3.48 -16.55
C ASN A 22 -7.84 -3.19 -15.79
N SER A 23 -7.78 -3.16 -14.47
CA SER A 23 -8.93 -3.05 -13.59
C SER A 23 -9.52 -1.64 -13.51
N SER A 24 -8.91 -0.64 -14.13
CA SER A 24 -9.40 0.74 -14.05
C SER A 24 -10.88 0.91 -14.42
N ASP A 25 -11.42 -0.02 -15.16
CA ASP A 25 -12.82 0.00 -15.62
C ASP A 25 -13.77 -0.87 -14.80
N SER A 26 -13.26 -1.75 -13.95
CA SER A 26 -14.08 -2.83 -13.38
C SER A 26 -14.06 -2.93 -11.86
N ALA A 27 -13.06 -2.35 -11.22
CA ALA A 27 -12.72 -2.77 -9.89
C ALA A 27 -13.71 -2.37 -8.82
N VAL A 28 -14.22 -1.18 -8.84
CA VAL A 28 -15.00 -0.70 -7.71
C VAL A 28 -16.38 -0.30 -8.12
N GLY A 29 -17.16 -1.32 -8.42
CA GLY A 29 -18.55 -1.12 -8.22
C GLY A 29 -19.27 -0.27 -9.23
N LYS A 30 -19.42 -0.79 -10.40
CA LYS A 30 -20.65 -0.50 -11.15
C LYS A 30 -21.89 -1.02 -10.42
N ASP A 31 -21.73 -1.93 -9.47
CA ASP A 31 -22.84 -2.57 -8.75
C ASP A 31 -22.85 -2.33 -7.23
N GLY A 32 -21.86 -1.62 -6.69
CA GLY A 32 -21.80 -1.38 -5.24
C GLY A 32 -21.69 -2.65 -4.38
N LYS A 33 -21.55 -3.82 -4.99
CA LYS A 33 -21.60 -5.11 -4.32
C LYS A 33 -20.24 -5.71 -4.04
N GLY A 34 -19.16 -4.91 -4.18
CA GLY A 34 -17.83 -5.42 -3.90
C GLY A 34 -17.51 -6.63 -4.76
N ASN A 35 -17.64 -6.49 -6.06
CA ASN A 35 -17.20 -7.57 -6.93
C ASN A 35 -15.72 -7.81 -6.67
N LEU A 36 -15.39 -8.96 -6.08
CA LEU A 36 -14.03 -9.41 -5.79
C LEU A 36 -13.16 -9.53 -7.04
N ASN A 37 -13.75 -9.44 -8.22
CA ASN A 37 -13.08 -9.48 -9.50
C ASN A 37 -12.77 -8.07 -10.00
N ALA A 38 -11.80 -7.44 -9.37
CA ALA A 38 -11.07 -6.36 -10.01
C ALA A 38 -10.41 -6.79 -11.32
N ASN A 39 -10.33 -8.08 -11.56
CA ASN A 39 -9.78 -8.70 -12.75
C ASN A 39 -10.87 -9.42 -13.54
N SER A 40 -11.35 -8.81 -14.61
CA SER A 40 -12.41 -9.40 -15.44
C SER A 40 -11.96 -10.58 -16.33
N ASN A 41 -10.65 -10.77 -16.50
CA ASN A 41 -10.08 -11.85 -17.31
C ASN A 41 -8.84 -12.47 -16.65
N PRO A 42 -9.02 -13.26 -15.57
CA PRO A 42 -7.92 -13.92 -14.90
C PRO A 42 -7.10 -14.78 -15.86
N GLY A 43 -5.78 -14.61 -15.85
CA GLY A 43 -4.87 -15.36 -16.72
C GLY A 43 -4.64 -14.80 -18.12
N LYS A 44 -5.38 -13.77 -18.55
CA LYS A 44 -5.06 -13.08 -19.81
C LYS A 44 -3.76 -12.28 -19.64
N ILE A 45 -2.79 -12.53 -20.50
CA ILE A 45 -1.52 -11.79 -20.49
C ILE A 45 -1.75 -10.37 -21.01
N THR A 46 -1.32 -9.39 -20.22
CA THR A 46 -1.24 -7.98 -20.59
C THR A 46 0.22 -7.59 -20.69
N ALA A 47 0.64 -7.13 -21.87
CA ALA A 47 2.05 -6.91 -22.20
C ALA A 47 2.73 -5.83 -21.33
N VAL A 48 1.96 -4.85 -20.82
CA VAL A 48 2.46 -3.78 -19.98
C VAL A 48 1.98 -3.98 -18.55
N THR A 49 2.90 -4.21 -17.62
CA THR A 49 2.61 -4.25 -16.18
C THR A 49 2.69 -2.84 -15.58
N ASP A 50 1.81 -2.54 -14.62
CA ASP A 50 1.93 -1.34 -13.82
C ASP A 50 2.86 -1.55 -12.62
N SER A 51 3.08 -0.49 -11.82
CA SER A 51 3.95 -0.54 -10.65
C SER A 51 3.40 -1.41 -9.53
N SER A 52 2.08 -1.56 -9.41
CA SER A 52 1.51 -2.42 -8.37
C SER A 52 1.65 -3.90 -8.71
N ALA A 53 1.30 -4.32 -9.92
CA ALA A 53 1.46 -5.72 -10.34
C ALA A 53 2.93 -6.15 -10.41
N SER A 54 3.84 -5.28 -10.86
CA SER A 54 5.27 -5.57 -10.85
C SER A 54 5.83 -5.60 -9.44
N GLY A 55 5.45 -4.64 -8.59
CA GLY A 55 5.83 -4.60 -7.18
C GLY A 55 5.36 -5.84 -6.42
N SER A 56 4.10 -6.24 -6.62
CA SER A 56 3.54 -7.47 -6.03
C SER A 56 4.34 -8.72 -6.43
N ALA A 57 4.74 -8.80 -7.70
CA ALA A 57 5.56 -9.92 -8.14
C ALA A 57 6.93 -9.98 -7.45
N TRP A 58 7.53 -8.85 -7.12
CA TRP A 58 8.79 -8.80 -6.35
C TRP A 58 8.57 -9.06 -4.86
N ALA A 59 7.49 -8.49 -4.29
CA ALA A 59 7.22 -8.61 -2.87
C ALA A 59 6.74 -10.01 -2.45
N THR A 60 5.97 -10.70 -3.33
CA THR A 60 5.30 -11.96 -3.00
C THR A 60 5.76 -13.15 -3.85
N GLY A 61 6.45 -12.92 -4.97
CA GLY A 61 6.73 -13.97 -5.96
C GLY A 61 5.52 -14.36 -6.83
N THR A 62 4.36 -13.71 -6.65
CA THR A 62 3.11 -14.02 -7.36
C THR A 62 2.82 -12.98 -8.43
N LYS A 63 2.58 -13.45 -9.66
CA LYS A 63 2.11 -12.57 -10.73
C LYS A 63 0.62 -12.28 -10.57
N THR A 64 0.27 -11.01 -10.80
CA THR A 64 -1.11 -10.54 -10.66
C THR A 64 -1.52 -9.59 -11.79
N TYR A 65 -2.65 -8.96 -11.68
CA TYR A 65 -3.20 -8.02 -12.66
C TYR A 65 -2.84 -6.56 -12.31
N ASN A 66 -2.86 -5.69 -13.30
CA ASN A 66 -2.61 -4.26 -13.08
C ASN A 66 -3.59 -3.68 -12.04
N ASN A 67 -3.10 -2.80 -11.18
CA ASN A 67 -3.75 -2.22 -10.00
C ASN A 67 -3.88 -3.14 -8.77
N ALA A 68 -3.49 -4.39 -8.83
CA ALA A 68 -3.44 -5.26 -7.65
C ALA A 68 -2.21 -4.96 -6.78
N VAL A 69 -2.38 -4.99 -5.48
CA VAL A 69 -1.34 -4.88 -4.45
C VAL A 69 -1.34 -6.18 -3.65
N ASP A 70 -0.34 -7.00 -3.81
CA ASP A 70 -0.10 -8.26 -3.10
C ASP A 70 -1.32 -9.18 -2.98
N VAL A 71 -2.11 -9.23 -4.02
CA VAL A 71 -3.18 -10.23 -4.18
C VAL A 71 -2.97 -11.01 -5.48
N ASP A 72 -3.44 -12.25 -5.51
CA ASP A 72 -3.42 -13.07 -6.71
C ASP A 72 -4.48 -12.60 -7.74
N VAL A 73 -4.60 -13.30 -8.85
CA VAL A 73 -5.56 -12.98 -9.92
C VAL A 73 -7.03 -13.10 -9.49
N TYR A 74 -7.30 -13.69 -8.35
CA TYR A 74 -8.64 -13.86 -7.77
C TYR A 74 -8.89 -12.91 -6.60
N GLY A 75 -7.89 -12.09 -6.21
CA GLY A 75 -7.99 -11.16 -5.12
C GLY A 75 -7.62 -11.73 -3.74
N ASN A 76 -7.02 -12.91 -3.68
CA ASN A 76 -6.57 -13.50 -2.41
C ASN A 76 -5.22 -12.90 -2.01
N PRO A 77 -5.05 -12.43 -0.75
CA PRO A 77 -3.78 -11.92 -0.24
C PRO A 77 -2.64 -12.93 -0.37
N GLN A 78 -1.47 -12.45 -0.72
CA GLN A 78 -0.23 -13.21 -0.87
C GLN A 78 0.81 -12.69 0.11
N LEU A 79 1.39 -13.53 0.95
CA LEU A 79 2.41 -13.12 1.91
C LEU A 79 3.55 -12.34 1.24
N ASN A 80 3.83 -11.17 1.73
CA ASN A 80 4.89 -10.32 1.24
C ASN A 80 6.20 -10.45 2.06
N LEU A 81 7.26 -9.83 1.55
CA LEU A 81 8.57 -9.90 2.18
C LEU A 81 8.60 -9.30 3.60
N PHE A 82 7.82 -8.26 3.89
CA PHE A 82 7.81 -7.65 5.24
C PHE A 82 7.11 -8.57 6.25
N GLU A 83 6.00 -9.17 5.88
CA GLU A 83 5.32 -10.15 6.73
C GLU A 83 6.25 -11.33 7.06
N LEU A 84 6.95 -11.85 6.04
CA LEU A 84 7.94 -12.93 6.22
C LEU A 84 9.14 -12.48 7.07
N ALA A 85 9.67 -11.27 6.84
CA ALA A 85 10.79 -10.72 7.60
C ALA A 85 10.41 -10.50 9.07
N LYS A 86 9.25 -9.92 9.34
CA LYS A 86 8.76 -9.72 10.70
C LYS A 86 8.48 -11.03 11.42
N ALA A 87 7.88 -12.01 10.74
CA ALA A 87 7.70 -13.35 11.30
C ALA A 87 9.05 -14.02 11.66
N ALA A 88 10.11 -13.67 10.95
CA ALA A 88 11.49 -14.13 11.22
C ALA A 88 12.25 -13.22 12.21
N GLY A 89 11.59 -12.26 12.85
CA GLY A 89 12.20 -11.32 13.81
C GLY A 89 13.20 -10.34 13.19
N LYS A 90 13.05 -10.03 11.90
CA LYS A 90 13.90 -9.06 11.18
C LYS A 90 13.33 -7.66 11.27
N ALA A 91 14.20 -6.66 11.29
CA ALA A 91 13.81 -5.28 11.12
C ALA A 91 13.37 -5.00 9.67
N THR A 92 12.37 -4.14 9.52
CA THR A 92 11.79 -3.76 8.24
C THR A 92 11.69 -2.25 8.11
N GLY A 93 11.95 -1.71 6.92
CA GLY A 93 11.89 -0.27 6.70
C GLY A 93 11.44 0.07 5.27
N ASN A 94 10.46 0.94 5.17
CA ASN A 94 9.89 1.43 3.92
C ASN A 94 10.10 2.94 3.84
N VAL A 95 10.96 3.38 2.92
CA VAL A 95 11.31 4.79 2.72
C VAL A 95 11.15 5.15 1.25
N THR A 96 10.33 6.16 0.98
CA THR A 96 10.00 6.58 -0.37
C THR A 96 9.82 8.09 -0.46
N THR A 97 9.96 8.66 -1.64
CA THR A 97 9.53 10.04 -1.95
C THR A 97 8.10 10.10 -2.48
N ALA A 98 7.45 8.95 -2.68
CA ALA A 98 6.05 8.87 -3.06
C ALA A 98 5.11 9.01 -1.84
N GLU A 99 3.80 9.11 -2.11
CA GLU A 99 2.79 8.81 -1.10
C GLU A 99 3.00 7.36 -0.62
N ILE A 100 3.09 7.14 0.68
CA ILE A 100 3.42 5.81 1.24
C ILE A 100 2.35 4.76 0.88
N GLN A 101 1.15 5.19 0.50
CA GLN A 101 0.06 4.35 0.02
C GLN A 101 0.15 4.01 -1.46
N ASP A 102 1.04 4.67 -2.21
CA ASP A 102 1.17 4.38 -3.64
C ASP A 102 1.72 2.96 -3.85
N ALA A 103 1.55 2.45 -5.06
CA ALA A 103 1.77 1.05 -5.41
C ALA A 103 3.08 0.46 -4.88
N THR A 104 4.21 1.11 -5.17
CA THR A 104 5.54 0.55 -4.88
C THR A 104 5.85 0.45 -3.39
N PRO A 105 5.57 1.46 -2.54
CA PRO A 105 5.69 1.27 -1.10
C PRO A 105 4.58 0.38 -0.51
N ALA A 106 3.35 0.43 -1.05
CA ALA A 106 2.23 -0.34 -0.53
C ALA A 106 2.43 -1.86 -0.60
N VAL A 107 3.09 -2.38 -1.64
CA VAL A 107 3.38 -3.82 -1.79
C VAL A 107 4.32 -4.39 -0.72
N LEU A 108 4.91 -3.56 0.12
CA LEU A 108 5.73 -4.02 1.23
C LEU A 108 4.91 -4.26 2.50
N GLU A 109 3.75 -3.62 2.63
CA GLU A 109 3.04 -3.54 3.91
C GLU A 109 1.52 -3.77 3.81
N SER A 110 0.97 -4.07 2.63
CA SER A 110 -0.49 -4.13 2.47
C SER A 110 -0.95 -5.04 1.33
N HIS A 111 -2.24 -5.36 1.35
CA HIS A 111 -2.93 -6.14 0.32
C HIS A 111 -4.15 -5.38 -0.15
N SER A 112 -4.32 -5.21 -1.45
CA SER A 112 -5.50 -4.56 -2.00
C SER A 112 -5.79 -5.04 -3.41
N SER A 113 -7.05 -5.34 -3.67
CA SER A 113 -7.51 -5.62 -5.04
C SER A 113 -7.51 -4.37 -5.92
N GLU A 114 -7.37 -3.18 -5.34
CA GLU A 114 -7.30 -1.90 -6.04
C GLU A 114 -6.29 -0.98 -5.36
N ARG A 115 -5.22 -0.61 -6.09
CA ARG A 115 -4.16 0.26 -5.57
C ARG A 115 -4.64 1.64 -5.10
N GLY A 116 -5.80 2.08 -5.54
CA GLY A 116 -6.40 3.35 -5.14
C GLY A 116 -7.07 3.33 -3.77
N CYS A 117 -7.09 2.20 -3.06
CA CYS A 117 -7.61 2.09 -1.70
C CYS A 117 -6.64 2.69 -0.66
N TYR A 118 -6.32 3.98 -0.79
CA TYR A 118 -5.28 4.64 -0.01
C TYR A 118 -5.63 4.79 1.46
N GLY A 119 -6.80 5.32 1.77
CA GLY A 119 -7.30 5.48 3.13
C GLY A 119 -8.73 4.96 3.28
N PRO A 120 -9.34 5.03 4.46
CA PRO A 120 -10.71 4.53 4.71
C PRO A 120 -11.77 5.11 3.77
N GLN A 121 -11.58 6.33 3.24
CA GLN A 121 -12.43 6.95 2.21
C GLN A 121 -11.82 6.87 0.79
N GLY A 122 -10.82 6.02 0.58
CA GLY A 122 -10.12 5.86 -0.69
C GLY A 122 -9.17 7.01 -1.02
N LYS A 123 -8.82 7.14 -2.30
CA LYS A 123 -7.96 8.22 -2.80
C LYS A 123 -8.81 9.42 -3.19
N THR A 124 -8.99 10.36 -2.27
CA THR A 124 -9.74 11.59 -2.45
C THR A 124 -8.83 12.73 -2.91
N ASP A 125 -8.44 12.71 -4.17
CA ASP A 125 -7.55 13.71 -4.77
C ASP A 125 -8.30 14.72 -5.69
N GLY A 126 -9.63 14.68 -5.69
CA GLY A 126 -10.47 15.54 -6.54
C GLY A 126 -10.46 15.14 -8.02
N SER A 127 -9.89 13.98 -8.37
CA SER A 127 -9.94 13.49 -9.73
C SER A 127 -11.33 12.95 -10.07
N SER A 128 -11.74 13.07 -11.34
CA SER A 128 -13.07 12.67 -11.83
C SER A 128 -13.35 11.16 -11.70
N ASN A 129 -12.37 10.36 -11.33
CA ASN A 129 -12.44 8.90 -11.18
C ASN A 129 -12.34 8.42 -9.73
N ASP A 130 -12.78 9.21 -8.77
CA ASP A 130 -12.74 8.83 -7.34
C ASP A 130 -13.44 7.48 -7.06
N ALA A 131 -14.46 7.13 -7.85
CA ALA A 131 -15.14 5.84 -7.72
C ALA A 131 -14.22 4.64 -8.06
N ALA A 132 -13.33 4.78 -9.03
CA ALA A 132 -12.35 3.75 -9.41
C ALA A 132 -11.16 3.69 -8.42
N LYS A 133 -11.06 4.64 -7.51
CA LYS A 133 -9.97 4.77 -6.55
C LYS A 133 -10.40 4.45 -5.12
N ARG A 134 -11.57 3.85 -4.97
CA ARG A 134 -12.11 3.44 -3.68
C ARG A 134 -11.69 2.02 -3.33
N CYS A 135 -11.74 1.73 -2.05
CA CYS A 135 -11.63 0.37 -1.57
C CYS A 135 -12.80 -0.48 -2.05
N LEU A 136 -12.55 -1.75 -2.33
CA LEU A 136 -13.66 -2.69 -2.50
C LEU A 136 -14.48 -2.76 -1.20
N VAL A 137 -15.78 -2.89 -1.33
CA VAL A 137 -16.71 -2.89 -0.17
C VAL A 137 -16.33 -3.94 0.87
N ASN A 138 -15.94 -5.12 0.42
CA ASN A 138 -15.54 -6.22 1.31
C ASN A 138 -14.11 -6.06 1.89
N GLN A 139 -13.32 -5.10 1.41
CA GLN A 139 -12.01 -4.76 1.97
C GLN A 139 -12.14 -3.81 3.15
N LEU A 140 -13.20 -3.00 3.20
CA LEU A 140 -13.42 -2.00 4.23
C LEU A 140 -13.64 -2.61 5.61
N LYS A 141 -13.04 -2.03 6.66
CA LYS A 141 -13.15 -2.52 8.05
C LYS A 141 -14.59 -2.51 8.58
N GLU A 142 -15.42 -1.56 8.19
CA GLU A 142 -16.84 -1.52 8.54
C GLU A 142 -17.65 -2.71 8.00
N ASN A 143 -17.13 -3.40 7.00
CA ASN A 143 -17.72 -4.60 6.42
C ASN A 143 -16.97 -5.88 6.81
N GLY A 144 -16.07 -5.82 7.79
CA GLY A 144 -15.29 -6.95 8.26
C GLY A 144 -14.06 -7.27 7.42
N GLY A 145 -13.65 -6.36 6.53
CA GLY A 145 -12.46 -6.51 5.71
C GLY A 145 -11.18 -6.05 6.41
N ILE A 146 -10.06 -6.16 5.68
CA ILE A 146 -8.71 -5.86 6.19
C ILE A 146 -8.40 -4.36 6.26
N GLY A 147 -9.25 -3.51 5.69
CA GLY A 147 -9.09 -2.07 5.69
C GLY A 147 -8.33 -1.52 4.48
N SER A 148 -8.17 -0.20 4.46
CA SER A 148 -7.40 0.54 3.47
C SER A 148 -5.89 0.28 3.59
N ILE A 149 -5.14 0.69 2.57
CA ILE A 149 -3.66 0.60 2.60
C ILE A 149 -3.09 1.31 3.83
N SER A 150 -3.54 2.54 4.15
CA SER A 150 -3.07 3.27 5.34
C SER A 150 -3.33 2.52 6.65
N GLU A 151 -4.47 1.85 6.79
CA GLU A 151 -4.78 1.06 7.98
C GLU A 151 -3.90 -0.19 8.06
N GLN A 152 -3.69 -0.88 6.93
CA GLN A 152 -2.87 -2.08 6.86
C GLN A 152 -1.38 -1.79 7.11
N LEU A 153 -0.84 -0.63 6.66
CA LEU A 153 0.51 -0.18 7.00
C LEU A 153 0.73 -0.17 8.52
N LEU A 154 -0.26 0.30 9.27
CA LEU A 154 -0.18 0.28 10.74
C LEU A 154 -0.28 -1.14 11.31
N ASP A 155 -1.12 -1.99 10.73
CA ASP A 155 -1.29 -3.37 11.18
C ASP A 155 -0.03 -4.22 10.90
N THR A 156 0.63 -4.03 9.76
CA THR A 156 1.91 -4.68 9.39
C THR A 156 3.05 -4.23 10.29
N ARG A 157 3.02 -2.99 10.75
CA ARG A 157 3.92 -2.49 11.77
C ARG A 157 5.39 -2.60 11.38
N ALA A 158 5.77 -2.13 10.19
CA ALA A 158 7.18 -1.96 9.83
C ALA A 158 7.89 -1.09 10.86
N ASP A 159 9.17 -1.35 11.11
CA ASP A 159 9.92 -0.62 12.14
C ASP A 159 10.14 0.85 11.75
N VAL A 160 10.25 1.10 10.44
CA VAL A 160 10.36 2.46 9.88
C VAL A 160 9.49 2.58 8.64
N THR A 161 8.61 3.57 8.62
CA THR A 161 7.81 3.96 7.44
C THR A 161 7.93 5.47 7.23
N ILE A 162 8.57 5.89 6.15
CA ILE A 162 8.82 7.31 5.82
C ILE A 162 8.41 7.59 4.39
N GLY A 163 7.59 8.63 4.18
CA GLY A 163 7.15 9.04 2.84
C GLY A 163 6.20 10.23 2.87
N GLY A 164 5.49 10.43 1.75
CA GLY A 164 4.38 11.38 1.66
C GLY A 164 3.02 10.73 1.97
N GLY A 165 1.92 11.44 1.65
CA GLY A 165 0.57 10.91 1.76
C GLY A 165 -0.13 11.13 3.10
N SER A 166 0.29 12.12 3.90
CA SER A 166 -0.28 12.40 5.22
C SER A 166 -1.79 12.67 5.18
N LYS A 167 -2.30 13.22 4.08
CA LYS A 167 -3.74 13.50 3.92
C LYS A 167 -4.64 12.28 4.07
N TYR A 168 -4.16 11.07 3.74
CA TYR A 168 -4.94 9.84 3.89
C TYR A 168 -4.94 9.31 5.32
N PHE A 169 -3.92 9.65 6.10
CA PHE A 169 -3.90 9.37 7.53
C PHE A 169 -4.81 10.29 8.34
N ARG A 170 -5.25 11.42 7.77
CA ARG A 170 -6.29 12.27 8.38
C ARG A 170 -7.71 11.79 8.09
N GLN A 171 -7.89 10.76 7.27
CA GLN A 171 -9.20 10.13 7.05
C GLN A 171 -9.64 9.34 8.29
N THR A 172 -10.97 9.29 8.49
CA THR A 172 -11.57 8.63 9.65
C THR A 172 -11.76 7.15 9.39
N VAL A 173 -11.29 6.33 10.31
CA VAL A 173 -11.54 4.88 10.37
C VAL A 173 -13.02 4.62 10.59
N GLN A 174 -13.64 3.77 9.77
CA GLN A 174 -15.09 3.55 9.78
C GLN A 174 -15.51 2.28 10.53
N GLY A 175 -14.58 1.37 10.82
CA GLY A 175 -14.88 0.10 11.48
C GLY A 175 -13.73 -0.44 12.32
N GLY A 176 -14.01 -1.46 13.12
CA GLY A 176 -13.03 -2.07 14.01
C GLY A 176 -12.78 -1.26 15.28
N GLU A 177 -11.68 -1.57 15.96
CA GLU A 177 -11.32 -1.03 17.28
C GLU A 177 -11.14 0.50 17.28
N TYR A 178 -10.65 1.06 16.16
CA TYR A 178 -10.34 2.49 16.05
C TYR A 178 -11.44 3.30 15.33
N ALA A 179 -12.64 2.75 15.17
CA ALA A 179 -13.75 3.43 14.50
C ALA A 179 -14.01 4.82 15.10
N GLY A 180 -14.16 5.82 14.25
CA GLY A 180 -14.39 7.21 14.63
C GLY A 180 -13.12 8.03 14.86
N LYS A 181 -11.92 7.41 14.90
CA LYS A 181 -10.63 8.08 14.97
C LYS A 181 -10.03 8.25 13.59
N THR A 182 -9.14 9.20 13.43
CA THR A 182 -8.32 9.27 12.22
C THR A 182 -7.28 8.14 12.23
N VAL A 183 -6.81 7.73 11.05
CA VAL A 183 -5.71 6.76 10.95
C VAL A 183 -4.45 7.26 11.66
N TRP A 184 -4.27 8.60 11.71
CA TRP A 184 -3.18 9.23 12.45
C TRP A 184 -3.30 9.06 13.97
N GLU A 185 -4.51 9.21 14.51
CA GLU A 185 -4.80 8.94 15.92
C GLU A 185 -4.62 7.45 16.24
N GLN A 186 -5.06 6.57 15.35
CA GLN A 186 -4.81 5.13 15.45
C GLN A 186 -3.31 4.85 15.57
N ALA A 187 -2.48 5.43 14.70
CA ALA A 187 -1.01 5.25 14.75
C ALA A 187 -0.43 5.63 16.11
N LYS A 188 -0.85 6.77 16.67
CA LYS A 188 -0.40 7.23 17.99
C LYS A 188 -0.82 6.26 19.11
N GLU A 189 -2.05 5.78 19.08
CA GLU A 189 -2.54 4.81 20.08
C GLU A 189 -1.87 3.45 19.97
N MET A 190 -1.48 3.04 18.75
CA MET A 190 -0.66 1.86 18.52
C MET A 190 0.80 2.03 18.94
N GLY A 191 1.20 3.21 19.45
CA GLY A 191 2.53 3.48 19.99
C GLY A 191 3.58 3.83 18.95
N TYR A 192 3.20 4.29 17.77
CA TYR A 192 4.15 4.80 16.78
C TYR A 192 4.78 6.12 17.24
N GLN A 193 6.06 6.31 16.94
CA GLN A 193 6.69 7.62 16.92
C GLN A 193 6.26 8.31 15.63
N THR A 194 5.40 9.32 15.75
CA THR A 194 4.77 9.96 14.58
C THR A 194 5.39 11.33 14.32
N VAL A 195 5.74 11.59 13.05
CA VAL A 195 6.21 12.90 12.57
C VAL A 195 5.39 13.29 11.35
N GLU A 196 4.88 14.52 11.32
CA GLU A 196 4.16 15.05 10.16
C GLU A 196 4.79 16.36 9.71
N ASN A 197 5.32 16.36 8.49
CA ASN A 197 5.88 17.54 7.81
C ASN A 197 6.84 18.39 8.66
N ASP A 198 7.64 17.73 9.48
CA ASP A 198 8.64 18.37 10.36
C ASP A 198 10.01 17.69 10.22
N PRO A 199 10.89 18.21 9.34
CA PRO A 199 12.23 17.66 9.17
C PRO A 199 13.09 17.72 10.43
N ALA A 200 12.88 18.71 11.30
CA ALA A 200 13.66 18.82 12.54
C ALA A 200 13.25 17.71 13.52
N ALA A 201 11.95 17.47 13.68
CA ALA A 201 11.44 16.37 14.48
C ALA A 201 11.87 15.01 13.92
N MET A 202 11.86 14.84 12.57
CA MET A 202 12.35 13.63 11.94
C MET A 202 13.84 13.37 12.24
N ASN A 203 14.67 14.40 12.14
CA ASN A 203 16.11 14.29 12.44
C ASN A 203 16.42 14.06 13.93
N ALA A 204 15.47 14.37 14.80
CA ALA A 204 15.58 14.16 16.24
C ALA A 204 15.04 12.79 16.70
N LEU A 205 14.54 11.95 15.80
CA LEU A 205 14.06 10.62 16.14
C LEU A 205 15.21 9.75 16.65
N GLU A 206 14.93 9.04 17.73
CA GLU A 206 15.81 8.05 18.30
C GLU A 206 15.15 6.68 18.26
N TYR A 207 15.96 5.64 18.14
CA TYR A 207 15.44 4.28 18.24
C TYR A 207 14.82 4.04 19.63
N LYS A 208 13.62 3.51 19.62
CA LYS A 208 12.91 3.06 20.82
C LYS A 208 12.31 1.69 20.55
N GLU A 209 12.71 0.72 21.35
CA GLU A 209 12.21 -0.65 21.21
C GLU A 209 10.68 -0.70 21.30
N GLY A 210 10.04 -1.40 20.38
CA GLY A 210 8.60 -1.55 20.32
C GLY A 210 7.82 -0.31 19.83
N GLN A 211 8.51 0.79 19.50
CA GLN A 211 7.90 2.01 18.98
C GLN A 211 8.36 2.26 17.53
N PRO A 212 7.65 1.74 16.55
CA PRO A 212 8.01 1.98 15.15
C PRO A 212 7.84 3.45 14.78
N VAL A 213 8.54 3.86 13.73
CA VAL A 213 8.51 5.23 13.20
C VAL A 213 7.52 5.33 12.04
N LEU A 214 6.65 6.34 12.09
CA LEU A 214 5.82 6.79 10.98
C LEU A 214 6.09 8.28 10.73
N ALA A 215 6.84 8.61 9.68
CA ALA A 215 7.14 9.97 9.31
C ALA A 215 6.52 10.31 7.94
N LEU A 216 5.51 11.15 7.92
CA LEU A 216 4.78 11.60 6.73
C LEU A 216 5.14 13.04 6.42
N MET A 217 6.01 13.25 5.43
CA MET A 217 6.70 14.51 5.22
C MET A 217 6.00 15.44 4.22
N SER A 218 4.89 15.03 3.64
CA SER A 218 4.04 15.85 2.77
C SER A 218 2.63 15.29 2.66
N ASP A 219 1.67 16.11 2.19
CA ASP A 219 0.31 15.67 1.90
C ASP A 219 0.23 14.76 0.67
N GLY A 220 1.05 15.02 -0.32
CA GLY A 220 1.19 14.22 -1.54
C GLY A 220 2.57 13.57 -1.63
N ASN A 221 3.11 13.45 -2.83
CA ASN A 221 4.51 13.06 -3.02
C ASN A 221 5.44 14.13 -2.44
N MET A 222 6.62 13.72 -2.03
CA MET A 222 7.67 14.61 -1.50
C MET A 222 8.42 15.28 -2.65
#